data_f68274f5b16da1489fbf6f62447f9deb
#
_entry.id   f68274f5b16da1489fbf6f62447f9deb
#
_cell.length_a   1.000
_cell.length_b   1.000
_cell.length_c   1.000
_cell.angle_alpha   90.00
_cell.angle_beta   90.00
_cell.angle_gamma   90.00
#
_symmetry.space_group_name_H-M   'P 1'
#
loop_
_entity.id
_entity.type
_entity.pdbx_description
1 polymer ?
#
loop_
_entity_poly.entity_id
_entity_poly.type
_entity_poly.pdbx_seq_one_letter_code
_entity_poly.pdbx_strand_id
1 'polypeptide(L)'
;MTRRVLIRRVAGLRNCAFGVIHRDTVRRLVAGASPNELSTWNAVRPDSLDLDAGAHASVTVTITVPRDAAPGERYAVVWAEVRSGANGGGVEQINRVGIRQYLSVGPGGPPAADFTIDTLTASRSADGAPAVLATVHNTGGRALDMAGELELLDGPGGLYAGPFPASLGSSLAIGDSGQVVIPLDVQVPDGPWEAVITLRSGLLERSAQATLIFPRAGSAAPVPVTPNDDQWSFLVMAGVLVILLGVGLLWALARRRRDASPDHEPSVDGQLVAAAR
;
A
#
# COMPACT_ATOMS: atom_id res chain seq x y z
N MET A 1 -42.48 15.59 10.09
CA MET A 1 -42.32 15.22 8.67
C MET A 1 -41.58 13.91 8.65
N THR A 2 -42.29 12.81 8.45
CA THR A 2 -41.76 11.45 8.48
C THR A 2 -41.02 11.17 7.18
N ARG A 3 -39.79 10.66 7.23
CA ARG A 3 -39.03 10.27 6.04
C ARG A 3 -38.85 8.77 6.00
N ARG A 4 -39.17 8.16 4.87
CA ARG A 4 -38.97 6.75 4.63
C ARG A 4 -37.49 6.48 4.33
N VAL A 5 -36.86 5.64 5.15
CA VAL A 5 -35.47 5.17 4.97
C VAL A 5 -35.54 3.79 4.36
N LEU A 6 -34.97 3.64 3.17
CA LEU A 6 -34.87 2.36 2.48
C LEU A 6 -33.45 1.80 2.69
N ILE A 7 -33.36 0.60 3.26
CA ILE A 7 -32.08 -0.06 3.46
C ILE A 7 -31.91 -1.11 2.37
N ARG A 8 -31.00 -0.84 1.44
CA ARG A 8 -30.76 -1.72 0.30
C ARG A 8 -29.40 -2.40 0.40
N ARG A 9 -29.35 -3.65 -0.03
CA ARG A 9 -28.13 -4.34 -0.35
C ARG A 9 -27.50 -3.73 -1.60
N VAL A 10 -26.24 -3.48 -1.61
CA VAL A 10 -25.50 -3.18 -2.83
C VAL A 10 -24.28 -4.09 -2.93
N ALA A 11 -24.15 -4.59 -4.10
CA ALA A 11 -23.19 -5.53 -4.58
C ALA A 11 -21.77 -4.97 -4.73
N GLY A 12 -20.81 -5.87 -4.60
CA GLY A 12 -19.44 -5.87 -5.14
C GLY A 12 -18.63 -4.56 -5.14
N LEU A 13 -17.60 -4.54 -4.31
CA LEU A 13 -16.51 -3.57 -4.41
C LEU A 13 -15.62 -3.90 -5.62
N ARG A 14 -16.09 -3.60 -6.84
CA ARG A 14 -15.18 -3.32 -7.95
C ARG A 14 -15.15 -1.81 -8.12
N ASN A 15 -13.99 -1.18 -7.87
CA ASN A 15 -13.75 0.26 -8.05
C ASN A 15 -14.71 1.19 -7.29
N CYS A 16 -14.93 0.97 -6.01
CA CYS A 16 -15.57 1.95 -5.14
C CYS A 16 -14.56 2.96 -4.65
N ALA A 17 -14.32 4.02 -5.43
CA ALA A 17 -13.61 5.20 -4.95
C ALA A 17 -14.41 5.85 -3.81
N PHE A 18 -13.87 5.82 -2.59
CA PHE A 18 -14.35 6.59 -1.46
C PHE A 18 -13.57 7.91 -1.36
N GLY A 19 -13.67 8.72 -2.41
CA GLY A 19 -13.39 10.15 -2.31
C GLY A 19 -14.65 10.87 -1.84
N VAL A 20 -14.51 12.11 -1.34
CA VAL A 20 -15.64 13.03 -1.11
C VAL A 20 -16.53 12.97 -2.34
N ILE A 21 -17.74 12.41 -2.18
CA ILE A 21 -18.61 12.07 -3.29
C ILE A 21 -19.09 13.38 -3.93
N HIS A 22 -18.49 13.77 -5.04
CA HIS A 22 -19.10 14.73 -5.94
C HIS A 22 -20.39 14.12 -6.49
N ARG A 23 -21.47 14.88 -6.52
CA ARG A 23 -22.84 14.44 -6.88
C ARG A 23 -22.92 13.60 -8.16
N ASP A 24 -22.02 13.77 -9.11
CA ASP A 24 -21.99 13.05 -10.39
C ASP A 24 -21.41 11.62 -10.32
N THR A 25 -20.51 11.34 -9.36
CA THR A 25 -19.90 10.02 -9.19
C THR A 25 -20.88 9.01 -8.58
N VAL A 26 -21.84 9.46 -7.78
CA VAL A 26 -22.89 8.61 -7.16
C VAL A 26 -23.80 7.99 -8.23
N ARG A 27 -24.12 8.67 -9.31
CA ARG A 27 -24.91 8.14 -10.42
C ARG A 27 -24.26 6.94 -11.11
N ARG A 28 -22.93 6.93 -11.25
CA ARG A 28 -22.19 5.80 -11.86
C ARG A 28 -22.10 4.57 -10.98
N LEU A 29 -21.97 4.75 -9.66
CA LEU A 29 -21.88 3.64 -8.70
C LEU A 29 -23.20 2.86 -8.56
N VAL A 30 -24.34 3.51 -8.78
CA VAL A 30 -25.67 2.90 -8.64
C VAL A 30 -26.11 2.13 -9.88
N ALA A 31 -25.67 2.54 -11.06
CA ALA A 31 -26.10 1.94 -12.33
C ALA A 31 -25.37 0.63 -12.69
N GLY A 32 -24.28 0.26 -11.98
CA GLY A 32 -23.43 -0.87 -12.36
C GLY A 32 -23.01 -1.80 -11.22
N ALA A 33 -23.59 -1.66 -10.02
CA ALA A 33 -23.20 -2.50 -8.88
C ALA A 33 -23.76 -3.93 -9.05
N SER A 34 -22.93 -4.84 -9.54
CA SER A 34 -23.27 -6.26 -9.63
C SER A 34 -23.30 -6.91 -8.24
N PRO A 35 -24.23 -7.84 -7.97
CA PRO A 35 -24.22 -8.66 -6.75
C PRO A 35 -22.91 -9.44 -6.64
N ASN A 36 -22.32 -9.48 -5.44
CA ASN A 36 -21.22 -10.38 -5.14
C ASN A 36 -21.63 -11.41 -4.08
N GLU A 37 -20.76 -12.39 -3.81
CA GLU A 37 -21.06 -13.46 -2.85
C GLU A 37 -21.50 -12.90 -1.50
N LEU A 38 -20.75 -11.98 -0.87
CA LEU A 38 -21.11 -11.44 0.44
C LEU A 38 -22.44 -10.69 0.40
N SER A 39 -22.76 -9.98 -0.67
CA SER A 39 -24.04 -9.29 -0.79
C SER A 39 -25.23 -10.27 -0.86
N THR A 40 -25.04 -11.47 -1.42
CA THR A 40 -26.06 -12.52 -1.45
C THR A 40 -26.23 -13.20 -0.09
N TRP A 41 -25.18 -13.24 0.73
CA TRP A 41 -25.19 -13.82 2.08
C TRP A 41 -25.81 -12.90 3.13
N ASN A 42 -26.04 -11.62 2.79
CA ASN A 42 -26.58 -10.62 3.69
C ASN A 42 -28.12 -10.61 3.68
N ALA A 43 -28.72 -10.59 4.86
CA ALA A 43 -30.11 -10.25 5.08
C ALA A 43 -30.21 -9.03 6.00
N VAL A 44 -31.01 -8.04 5.61
CA VAL A 44 -31.23 -6.80 6.38
C VAL A 44 -32.68 -6.75 6.85
N ARG A 45 -32.88 -6.51 8.15
CA ARG A 45 -34.21 -6.44 8.77
C ARG A 45 -34.31 -5.29 9.77
N PRO A 46 -35.36 -4.43 9.70
CA PRO A 46 -36.26 -4.27 8.57
C PRO A 46 -35.51 -3.73 7.32
N ASP A 47 -36.03 -3.99 6.13
CA ASP A 47 -35.46 -3.47 4.86
C ASP A 47 -35.95 -2.04 4.54
N SER A 48 -37.00 -1.59 5.21
CA SER A 48 -37.51 -0.23 5.14
C SER A 48 -38.16 0.15 6.47
N LEU A 49 -38.06 1.42 6.83
CA LEU A 49 -38.67 1.98 8.03
C LEU A 49 -38.95 3.47 7.84
N ASP A 50 -39.94 3.97 8.55
CA ASP A 50 -40.27 5.38 8.58
C ASP A 50 -39.73 5.99 9.88
N LEU A 51 -38.93 7.07 9.74
CA LEU A 51 -38.34 7.77 10.87
C LEU A 51 -38.76 9.23 10.91
N ASP A 52 -39.18 9.68 12.08
CA ASP A 52 -39.36 11.10 12.34
C ASP A 52 -38.04 11.83 12.48
N ALA A 53 -38.07 13.16 12.34
CA ALA A 53 -36.86 13.97 12.51
C ALA A 53 -36.29 13.80 13.93
N GLY A 54 -35.00 13.41 14.02
CA GLY A 54 -34.30 13.15 15.28
C GLY A 54 -34.57 11.76 15.90
N ALA A 55 -35.42 10.92 15.28
CA ALA A 55 -35.68 9.57 15.76
C ALA A 55 -34.53 8.62 15.37
N HIS A 56 -34.34 7.55 16.13
CA HIS A 56 -33.38 6.49 15.93
C HIS A 56 -34.07 5.14 15.82
N ALA A 57 -33.52 4.27 14.96
CA ALA A 57 -33.96 2.88 14.86
C ALA A 57 -32.75 1.95 14.64
N SER A 58 -32.84 0.75 15.19
CA SER A 58 -31.83 -0.29 14.97
C SER A 58 -32.28 -1.20 13.82
N VAL A 59 -31.30 -1.55 12.99
CA VAL A 59 -31.46 -2.47 11.87
C VAL A 59 -30.51 -3.64 12.05
N THR A 60 -31.04 -4.86 11.94
CA THR A 60 -30.22 -6.06 12.05
C THR A 60 -29.74 -6.49 10.69
N VAL A 61 -28.41 -6.67 10.57
CA VAL A 61 -27.77 -7.25 9.39
C VAL A 61 -27.30 -8.66 9.76
N THR A 62 -27.83 -9.67 9.07
CA THR A 62 -27.47 -11.08 9.28
C THR A 62 -26.66 -11.54 8.08
N ILE A 63 -25.46 -12.09 8.33
CA ILE A 63 -24.60 -12.69 7.32
C ILE A 63 -24.68 -14.21 7.49
N THR A 64 -25.14 -14.92 6.44
CA THR A 64 -25.19 -16.39 6.42
C THR A 64 -24.14 -16.90 5.44
N VAL A 65 -23.00 -17.36 5.97
CA VAL A 65 -21.91 -17.90 5.17
C VAL A 65 -22.25 -19.34 4.77
N PRO A 66 -22.24 -19.70 3.46
CA PRO A 66 -22.39 -21.08 3.03
C PRO A 66 -21.28 -21.99 3.58
N ARG A 67 -21.57 -23.25 3.80
CA ARG A 67 -20.58 -24.22 4.34
C ARG A 67 -19.45 -24.53 3.35
N ASP A 68 -19.72 -24.38 2.07
CA ASP A 68 -18.81 -24.55 0.94
C ASP A 68 -18.18 -23.26 0.45
N ALA A 69 -18.32 -22.17 1.22
CA ALA A 69 -17.70 -20.90 0.86
C ALA A 69 -16.18 -21.03 0.83
N ALA A 70 -15.57 -20.64 -0.29
CA ALA A 70 -14.13 -20.67 -0.46
C ALA A 70 -13.44 -19.75 0.56
N PRO A 71 -12.29 -20.15 1.13
CA PRO A 71 -11.48 -19.29 1.98
C PRO A 71 -11.09 -17.98 1.28
N GLY A 72 -10.97 -16.91 2.06
CA GLY A 72 -10.58 -15.58 1.57
C GLY A 72 -11.45 -14.46 2.09
N GLU A 73 -11.11 -13.23 1.75
CA GLU A 73 -11.86 -12.05 2.14
C GLU A 73 -13.00 -11.74 1.16
N ARG A 74 -14.09 -11.23 1.72
CA ARG A 74 -15.27 -10.79 0.99
C ARG A 74 -15.65 -9.40 1.47
N TYR A 75 -16.10 -8.57 0.54
CA TYR A 75 -16.45 -7.17 0.81
C TYR A 75 -17.86 -6.86 0.35
N ALA A 76 -18.60 -6.10 1.14
CA ALA A 76 -19.90 -5.57 0.78
C ALA A 76 -20.16 -4.22 1.45
N VAL A 77 -21.23 -3.55 1.04
CA VAL A 77 -21.71 -2.31 1.68
C VAL A 77 -23.19 -2.45 1.97
N VAL A 78 -23.58 -2.10 3.18
CA VAL A 78 -24.99 -1.91 3.54
C VAL A 78 -25.30 -0.43 3.46
N TRP A 79 -26.28 -0.07 2.64
CA TRP A 79 -26.69 1.32 2.41
C TRP A 79 -27.97 1.65 3.16
N ALA A 80 -27.98 2.81 3.82
CA ALA A 80 -29.20 3.51 4.19
C ALA A 80 -29.50 4.57 3.12
N GLU A 81 -30.68 4.50 2.51
CA GLU A 81 -31.10 5.39 1.42
C GLU A 81 -32.33 6.20 1.88
N VAL A 82 -32.25 7.51 1.69
CA VAL A 82 -33.39 8.41 1.91
C VAL A 82 -33.73 9.10 0.60
N ARG A 83 -34.99 9.01 0.19
CA ARG A 83 -35.50 9.68 -1.00
C ARG A 83 -36.35 10.89 -0.59
N SER A 84 -36.13 11.99 -1.27
CA SER A 84 -36.91 13.21 -1.07
C SER A 84 -37.19 13.90 -2.41
N GLY A 85 -38.38 14.42 -2.58
CA GLY A 85 -38.84 15.11 -3.81
C GLY A 85 -39.63 14.21 -4.74
N ALA A 86 -40.31 14.85 -5.74
CA ALA A 86 -41.07 14.25 -6.83
C ALA A 86 -42.42 13.63 -6.51
N ASN A 87 -43.26 14.40 -5.81
CA ASN A 87 -44.72 14.27 -6.05
C ASN A 87 -45.10 15.30 -7.12
N GLY A 88 -45.11 14.90 -8.41
CA GLY A 88 -45.65 15.73 -9.49
C GLY A 88 -44.68 16.39 -10.47
N GLY A 89 -43.53 15.74 -10.84
CA GLY A 89 -42.70 16.16 -11.99
C GLY A 89 -41.44 16.95 -11.68
N GLY A 90 -40.94 16.86 -10.46
CA GLY A 90 -39.66 17.46 -10.02
C GLY A 90 -38.49 16.51 -9.98
N VAL A 91 -37.33 16.99 -9.54
CA VAL A 91 -36.11 16.19 -9.34
C VAL A 91 -36.20 15.37 -8.05
N GLU A 92 -36.10 14.04 -8.15
CA GLU A 92 -35.93 13.18 -6.98
C GLU A 92 -34.50 13.25 -6.44
N GLN A 93 -34.33 13.60 -5.16
CA GLN A 93 -33.06 13.58 -4.49
C GLN A 93 -32.90 12.28 -3.69
N ILE A 94 -31.83 11.53 -3.97
CA ILE A 94 -31.49 10.30 -3.28
C ILE A 94 -30.21 10.52 -2.48
N ASN A 95 -30.30 10.44 -1.15
CA ASN A 95 -29.16 10.49 -0.25
C ASN A 95 -28.86 9.08 0.26
N ARG A 96 -27.58 8.70 0.27
CA ARG A 96 -27.14 7.39 0.74
C ARG A 96 -25.96 7.53 1.69
N VAL A 97 -25.98 6.68 2.74
CA VAL A 97 -24.86 6.47 3.65
C VAL A 97 -24.60 4.97 3.71
N GLY A 98 -23.32 4.57 3.59
CA GLY A 98 -22.95 3.15 3.53
C GLY A 98 -22.02 2.74 4.67
N ILE A 99 -22.23 1.53 5.19
CA ILE A 99 -21.33 0.86 6.12
C ILE A 99 -20.65 -0.27 5.37
N ARG A 100 -19.32 -0.23 5.28
CA ARG A 100 -18.50 -1.28 4.67
C ARG A 100 -18.48 -2.51 5.56
N GLN A 101 -18.57 -3.67 4.95
CA GLN A 101 -18.43 -4.98 5.57
C GLN A 101 -17.20 -5.67 5.00
N TYR A 102 -16.36 -6.17 5.89
CA TYR A 102 -15.21 -7.00 5.59
C TYR A 102 -15.42 -8.34 6.29
N LEU A 103 -15.46 -9.43 5.52
CA LEU A 103 -15.67 -10.77 6.02
C LEU A 103 -14.50 -11.67 5.58
N SER A 104 -13.80 -12.24 6.55
CA SER A 104 -12.77 -13.26 6.30
C SER A 104 -13.37 -14.64 6.50
N VAL A 105 -13.29 -15.49 5.49
CA VAL A 105 -13.79 -16.88 5.48
C VAL A 105 -12.59 -17.83 5.53
N GLY A 106 -12.62 -18.81 6.44
CA GLY A 106 -11.60 -19.84 6.59
C GLY A 106 -10.76 -19.72 7.86
N PRO A 107 -9.90 -20.71 8.14
CA PRO A 107 -9.03 -20.71 9.29
C PRO A 107 -7.81 -19.79 9.11
N GLY A 108 -7.28 -19.25 10.19
CA GLY A 108 -5.97 -18.57 10.19
C GLY A 108 -5.99 -17.05 10.14
N GLY A 109 -7.15 -16.40 10.21
CA GLY A 109 -7.24 -14.94 10.19
C GLY A 109 -7.12 -14.33 8.78
N PRO A 110 -6.95 -12.99 8.67
CA PRO A 110 -6.91 -12.34 7.36
C PRO A 110 -5.67 -12.76 6.57
N PRO A 111 -5.79 -13.00 5.25
CA PRO A 111 -4.66 -13.30 4.38
C PRO A 111 -3.60 -12.20 4.39
N ALA A 112 -2.38 -12.52 3.96
CA ALA A 112 -1.29 -11.56 3.86
C ALA A 112 -1.66 -10.42 2.90
N ALA A 113 -1.29 -9.20 3.28
CA ALA A 113 -1.34 -8.05 2.38
C ALA A 113 -0.10 -8.07 1.50
N ASP A 114 -0.26 -7.72 0.22
CA ASP A 114 0.85 -7.41 -0.67
C ASP A 114 0.39 -6.55 -1.84
N PHE A 115 1.32 -5.79 -2.45
CA PHE A 115 1.06 -5.01 -3.65
C PHE A 115 2.34 -4.70 -4.40
N THR A 116 2.20 -4.40 -5.68
CA THR A 116 3.27 -3.88 -6.53
C THR A 116 2.96 -2.45 -6.95
N ILE A 117 4.01 -1.67 -7.17
CA ILE A 117 3.96 -0.41 -7.90
C ILE A 117 4.50 -0.74 -9.27
N ASP A 118 3.67 -0.61 -10.31
CA ASP A 118 4.02 -1.12 -11.63
C ASP A 118 4.64 -0.03 -12.51
N THR A 119 4.05 1.17 -12.52
CA THR A 119 4.50 2.28 -13.36
C THR A 119 4.29 3.63 -12.69
N LEU A 120 5.13 4.60 -13.06
CA LEU A 120 4.89 6.02 -12.82
C LEU A 120 4.63 6.73 -14.16
N THR A 121 3.69 7.65 -14.15
CA THR A 121 3.33 8.44 -15.32
C THR A 121 3.31 9.92 -14.95
N ALA A 122 4.18 10.72 -15.58
CA ALA A 122 4.14 12.16 -15.45
C ALA A 122 2.99 12.74 -16.29
N SER A 123 2.27 13.69 -15.74
CA SER A 123 1.16 14.36 -16.43
C SER A 123 1.15 15.85 -16.13
N ARG A 124 0.52 16.62 -17.00
CA ARG A 124 0.25 18.04 -16.81
C ARG A 124 -1.15 18.35 -17.31
N SER A 125 -1.97 18.93 -16.45
CA SER A 125 -3.33 19.33 -16.80
C SER A 125 -3.36 20.50 -17.79
N ALA A 126 -4.52 20.81 -18.35
CA ALA A 126 -4.68 21.90 -19.32
C ALA A 126 -4.37 23.28 -18.72
N ASP A 127 -4.54 23.47 -17.43
CA ASP A 127 -4.17 24.65 -16.64
C ASP A 127 -2.70 24.66 -16.19
N GLY A 128 -1.90 23.68 -16.63
CA GLY A 128 -0.46 23.61 -16.42
C GLY A 128 -0.05 22.91 -15.11
N ALA A 129 -0.97 22.43 -14.27
CA ALA A 129 -0.63 21.77 -13.03
C ALA A 129 -0.03 20.38 -13.28
N PRO A 130 1.20 20.09 -12.77
CA PRO A 130 1.83 18.79 -12.91
C PRO A 130 1.27 17.80 -11.88
N ALA A 131 1.25 16.52 -12.25
CA ALA A 131 0.90 15.42 -11.36
C ALA A 131 1.66 14.16 -11.76
N VAL A 132 1.88 13.26 -10.80
CA VAL A 132 2.36 11.90 -11.05
C VAL A 132 1.22 10.93 -10.77
N LEU A 133 1.04 9.97 -11.68
CA LEU A 133 0.12 8.85 -11.51
C LEU A 133 0.94 7.59 -11.29
N ALA A 134 0.76 6.94 -10.13
CA ALA A 134 1.35 5.64 -9.86
C ALA A 134 0.31 4.55 -10.07
N THR A 135 0.60 3.61 -10.96
CA THR A 135 -0.23 2.41 -11.13
C THR A 135 0.20 1.38 -10.10
N VAL A 136 -0.75 0.92 -9.28
CA VAL A 136 -0.54 -0.06 -8.24
C VAL A 136 -1.42 -1.28 -8.46
N HIS A 137 -0.94 -2.47 -8.14
CA HIS A 137 -1.68 -3.72 -8.24
C HIS A 137 -1.68 -4.46 -6.91
N ASN A 138 -2.86 -4.89 -6.44
CA ASN A 138 -2.99 -5.67 -5.22
C ASN A 138 -2.71 -7.15 -5.51
N THR A 139 -1.53 -7.62 -5.14
CA THR A 139 -1.09 -9.02 -5.27
C THR A 139 -1.38 -9.85 -4.02
N GLY A 140 -1.89 -9.21 -2.97
CA GLY A 140 -2.21 -9.86 -1.70
C GLY A 140 -3.59 -10.50 -1.65
N GLY A 141 -3.91 -11.08 -0.50
CA GLY A 141 -5.18 -11.77 -0.24
C GLY A 141 -6.23 -10.91 0.47
N ARG A 142 -6.02 -9.61 0.65
CA ARG A 142 -6.95 -8.68 1.29
C ARG A 142 -6.96 -7.31 0.63
N ALA A 143 -8.03 -6.54 0.83
CA ALA A 143 -8.11 -5.18 0.32
C ALA A 143 -7.12 -4.25 1.04
N LEU A 144 -6.61 -3.26 0.31
CA LEU A 144 -5.57 -2.34 0.75
C LEU A 144 -6.08 -0.90 0.70
N ASP A 145 -5.85 -0.16 1.78
CA ASP A 145 -6.00 1.30 1.82
C ASP A 145 -4.59 1.88 1.73
N MET A 146 -4.29 2.58 0.64
CA MET A 146 -2.93 3.04 0.35
C MET A 146 -2.77 4.53 0.61
N ALA A 147 -1.70 4.87 1.31
CA ALA A 147 -1.21 6.22 1.47
C ALA A 147 0.32 6.21 1.45
N GLY A 148 0.92 7.37 1.20
CA GLY A 148 2.38 7.50 1.16
C GLY A 148 2.82 8.86 0.70
N GLU A 149 3.96 8.91 0.05
CA GLU A 149 4.60 10.14 -0.41
C GLU A 149 5.44 9.92 -1.65
N LEU A 150 5.62 10.98 -2.42
CA LEU A 150 6.49 11.04 -3.58
C LEU A 150 7.53 12.13 -3.36
N GLU A 151 8.79 11.82 -3.64
CA GLU A 151 9.89 12.76 -3.71
C GLU A 151 10.43 12.84 -5.13
N LEU A 152 10.84 14.03 -5.55
CA LEU A 152 11.49 14.30 -6.82
C LEU A 152 12.91 14.77 -6.54
N LEU A 153 13.88 13.95 -6.96
CA LEU A 153 15.31 14.14 -6.75
C LEU A 153 15.99 14.47 -8.09
N ASP A 154 17.20 14.98 -8.01
CA ASP A 154 18.10 15.22 -9.15
C ASP A 154 17.43 15.97 -10.31
N GLY A 155 16.57 16.91 -9.99
CA GLY A 155 15.91 17.76 -10.98
C GLY A 155 16.85 18.74 -11.68
N PRO A 156 16.34 19.51 -12.64
CA PRO A 156 17.13 20.51 -13.36
C PRO A 156 17.90 21.41 -12.41
N GLY A 157 19.24 21.47 -12.57
CA GLY A 157 20.11 22.23 -11.68
C GLY A 157 20.33 21.63 -10.28
N GLY A 158 20.04 20.33 -10.09
CA GLY A 158 20.15 19.65 -8.81
C GLY A 158 19.00 19.98 -7.83
N LEU A 159 17.84 20.34 -8.37
CA LEU A 159 16.66 20.63 -7.55
C LEU A 159 16.11 19.38 -6.87
N TYR A 160 15.52 19.62 -5.70
CA TYR A 160 14.70 18.68 -4.95
C TYR A 160 13.29 19.24 -4.81
N ALA A 161 12.26 18.40 -4.88
CA ALA A 161 10.89 18.79 -4.63
C ALA A 161 10.12 17.68 -3.89
N GLY A 162 9.32 18.06 -2.91
CA GLY A 162 8.53 17.14 -2.07
C GLY A 162 8.89 17.26 -0.59
N PRO A 163 8.43 16.29 0.25
CA PRO A 163 7.56 15.17 -0.13
C PRO A 163 6.14 15.63 -0.49
N PHE A 164 5.57 15.01 -1.52
CA PHE A 164 4.19 15.22 -1.93
C PHE A 164 3.31 14.08 -1.41
N PRO A 165 2.18 14.35 -0.74
CA PRO A 165 1.33 13.30 -0.20
C PRO A 165 0.67 12.49 -1.32
N ALA A 166 0.76 11.17 -1.20
CA ALA A 166 0.17 10.19 -2.10
C ALA A 166 -0.97 9.44 -1.39
N SER A 167 -2.13 9.33 -2.03
CA SER A 167 -3.25 8.55 -1.51
C SER A 167 -4.08 7.99 -2.65
N LEU A 168 -4.48 6.74 -2.54
CA LEU A 168 -5.42 6.14 -3.49
C LEU A 168 -6.84 6.69 -3.33
N GLY A 169 -7.19 7.18 -2.13
CA GLY A 169 -8.52 7.71 -1.82
C GLY A 169 -9.65 6.67 -1.77
N SER A 170 -9.33 5.41 -2.04
CA SER A 170 -10.26 4.27 -2.02
C SER A 170 -9.53 3.00 -1.60
N SER A 171 -10.29 1.96 -1.18
CA SER A 171 -9.71 0.64 -0.96
C SER A 171 -9.48 -0.07 -2.30
N LEU A 172 -8.30 -0.65 -2.48
CA LEU A 172 -7.95 -1.49 -3.62
C LEU A 172 -8.33 -2.94 -3.32
N ALA A 173 -9.27 -3.50 -4.09
CA ALA A 173 -9.70 -4.88 -3.88
C ALA A 173 -8.62 -5.90 -4.31
N ILE A 174 -8.78 -7.14 -3.89
CA ILE A 174 -7.88 -8.25 -4.23
C ILE A 174 -7.81 -8.43 -5.75
N GLY A 175 -6.61 -8.47 -6.31
CA GLY A 175 -6.36 -8.65 -7.74
C GLY A 175 -6.72 -7.44 -8.60
N ASP A 176 -7.16 -6.33 -8.00
CA ASP A 176 -7.45 -5.10 -8.75
C ASP A 176 -6.20 -4.22 -8.89
N SER A 177 -6.20 -3.41 -9.94
CA SER A 177 -5.24 -2.32 -10.13
C SER A 177 -5.93 -0.96 -9.90
N GLY A 178 -5.17 0.00 -9.39
CA GLY A 178 -5.65 1.35 -9.15
C GLY A 178 -4.59 2.39 -9.50
N GLN A 179 -5.00 3.65 -9.62
CA GLN A 179 -4.09 4.77 -9.84
C GLN A 179 -4.07 5.68 -8.61
N VAL A 180 -2.89 5.82 -8.02
CA VAL A 180 -2.61 6.85 -7.01
C VAL A 180 -2.26 8.13 -7.76
N VAL A 181 -3.05 9.19 -7.57
CA VAL A 181 -2.81 10.49 -8.18
C VAL A 181 -2.13 11.41 -7.18
N ILE A 182 -0.94 11.88 -7.52
CA ILE A 182 -0.13 12.75 -6.67
C ILE A 182 -0.05 14.13 -7.33
N PRO A 183 -0.83 15.12 -6.88
CA PRO A 183 -0.70 16.48 -7.38
C PRO A 183 0.61 17.10 -6.88
N LEU A 184 1.28 17.83 -7.76
CA LEU A 184 2.54 18.50 -7.48
C LEU A 184 2.37 20.02 -7.49
N ASP A 185 3.38 20.75 -6.99
CA ASP A 185 3.43 22.20 -7.11
C ASP A 185 3.55 22.60 -8.60
N VAL A 186 2.83 23.64 -8.98
CA VAL A 186 2.83 24.18 -10.36
C VAL A 186 4.20 24.68 -10.80
N GLN A 187 5.10 24.97 -9.86
CA GLN A 187 6.47 25.44 -10.11
C GLN A 187 7.44 24.32 -10.45
N VAL A 188 7.03 23.03 -10.37
CA VAL A 188 7.89 21.90 -10.73
C VAL A 188 8.23 21.94 -12.22
N PRO A 189 9.54 22.09 -12.59
CA PRO A 189 9.99 22.11 -13.99
C PRO A 189 9.74 20.77 -14.70
N ASP A 190 9.88 20.79 -16.02
CA ASP A 190 9.61 19.60 -16.85
C ASP A 190 10.54 18.41 -16.55
N GLY A 191 11.72 18.64 -16.02
CA GLY A 191 12.68 17.58 -15.64
C GLY A 191 13.88 17.47 -16.61
N PRO A 192 14.61 16.34 -16.60
CA PRO A 192 14.30 15.06 -15.95
C PRO A 192 14.35 15.11 -14.43
N TRP A 193 13.61 14.20 -13.78
CA TRP A 193 13.56 14.00 -12.35
C TRP A 193 13.73 12.52 -12.00
N GLU A 194 14.48 12.21 -10.96
CA GLU A 194 14.39 10.93 -10.31
C GLU A 194 13.22 10.97 -9.32
N ALA A 195 12.15 10.25 -9.63
CA ALA A 195 10.96 10.17 -8.80
C ALA A 195 11.03 8.92 -7.92
N VAL A 196 11.00 9.12 -6.60
CA VAL A 196 10.95 8.06 -5.59
C VAL A 196 9.59 8.10 -4.91
N ILE A 197 8.82 7.03 -5.05
CA ILE A 197 7.53 6.88 -4.41
C ILE A 197 7.59 5.83 -3.31
N THR A 198 7.05 6.15 -2.15
CA THR A 198 6.87 5.21 -1.04
C THR A 198 5.39 5.13 -0.69
N LEU A 199 4.82 3.94 -0.82
CA LEU A 199 3.44 3.65 -0.50
C LEU A 199 3.34 2.62 0.62
N ARG A 200 2.33 2.76 1.48
CA ARG A 200 2.05 1.84 2.60
C ARG A 200 0.57 1.55 2.74
N SER A 201 0.30 0.34 3.23
CA SER A 201 -1.01 -0.10 3.67
C SER A 201 -0.86 -0.84 4.99
N GLY A 202 -1.26 -0.20 6.09
CA GLY A 202 -0.95 -0.68 7.44
C GLY A 202 0.56 -0.69 7.70
N LEU A 203 1.10 -1.87 7.99
CA LEU A 203 2.54 -2.09 8.23
C LEU A 203 3.33 -2.47 6.96
N LEU A 204 2.63 -2.74 5.86
CA LEU A 204 3.28 -3.06 4.60
C LEU A 204 3.68 -1.78 3.89
N GLU A 205 4.95 -1.69 3.50
CA GLU A 205 5.53 -0.58 2.77
C GLU A 205 6.25 -1.09 1.53
N ARG A 206 6.16 -0.34 0.43
CA ARG A 206 6.87 -0.57 -0.83
C ARG A 206 7.37 0.75 -1.36
N SER A 207 8.62 0.77 -1.81
CA SER A 207 9.23 1.91 -2.48
C SER A 207 9.63 1.55 -3.89
N ALA A 208 9.53 2.51 -4.79
CA ALA A 208 9.91 2.34 -6.19
C ALA A 208 10.39 3.66 -6.77
N GLN A 209 11.24 3.57 -7.80
CA GLN A 209 11.82 4.75 -8.44
C GLN A 209 11.74 4.66 -9.96
N ALA A 210 11.64 5.84 -10.60
CA ALA A 210 11.70 5.98 -12.05
C ALA A 210 12.13 7.39 -12.43
N THR A 211 12.79 7.52 -13.60
CA THR A 211 13.09 8.83 -14.18
C THR A 211 11.88 9.37 -14.94
N LEU A 212 11.40 10.55 -14.56
CA LEU A 212 10.23 11.20 -15.14
C LEU A 212 10.59 12.50 -15.85
N ILE A 213 9.90 12.75 -16.96
CA ILE A 213 9.90 14.04 -17.67
C ILE A 213 8.44 14.46 -17.84
N PHE A 214 8.10 15.64 -17.32
CA PHE A 214 6.73 16.16 -17.44
C PHE A 214 6.49 16.70 -18.86
N PRO A 215 5.39 16.30 -19.50
CA PRO A 215 4.99 16.85 -20.79
C PRO A 215 4.51 18.31 -20.61
N ARG A 216 4.47 19.07 -21.70
CA ARG A 216 3.90 20.42 -21.67
C ARG A 216 2.38 20.41 -21.42
N ALA A 217 1.68 19.36 -21.85
CA ALA A 217 0.27 19.11 -21.59
C ALA A 217 -0.04 17.63 -21.79
N GLY A 218 -1.07 17.12 -21.09
CA GLY A 218 -1.50 15.72 -21.15
C GLY A 218 -0.63 14.79 -20.33
N SER A 219 -0.61 13.51 -20.67
CA SER A 219 0.16 12.47 -19.96
C SER A 219 1.31 11.97 -20.82
N ALA A 220 2.47 11.78 -20.20
CA ALA A 220 3.59 11.08 -20.81
C ALA A 220 3.30 9.57 -20.93
N ALA A 221 4.18 8.82 -21.59
CA ALA A 221 4.13 7.37 -21.56
C ALA A 221 4.42 6.85 -20.11
N PRO A 222 3.73 5.78 -19.68
CA PRO A 222 4.04 5.14 -18.40
C PRO A 222 5.49 4.62 -18.38
N VAL A 223 6.21 4.90 -17.30
CA VAL A 223 7.58 4.43 -17.09
C VAL A 223 7.54 3.29 -16.09
N PRO A 224 8.06 2.08 -16.44
CA PRO A 224 8.23 1.00 -15.47
C PRO A 224 9.12 1.43 -14.32
N VAL A 225 8.75 1.04 -13.11
CA VAL A 225 9.54 1.37 -11.93
C VAL A 225 10.57 0.29 -11.60
N THR A 226 11.66 0.70 -10.96
CA THR A 226 12.60 -0.21 -10.30
C THR A 226 12.26 -0.25 -8.82
N PRO A 227 12.01 -1.44 -8.23
CA PRO A 227 11.82 -1.54 -6.79
C PRO A 227 13.05 -1.01 -6.06
N ASN A 228 12.83 -0.14 -5.08
CA ASN A 228 13.89 0.37 -4.22
C ASN A 228 13.92 -0.47 -2.93
N ASP A 229 14.34 -1.74 -3.06
CA ASP A 229 14.46 -2.65 -1.93
C ASP A 229 15.77 -2.37 -1.18
N ASP A 230 15.75 -1.39 -0.27
CA ASP A 230 16.87 -1.09 0.63
C ASP A 230 17.29 -2.29 1.52
N GLN A 231 16.47 -3.32 1.61
CA GLN A 231 16.79 -4.54 2.36
C GLN A 231 18.05 -5.25 1.87
N TRP A 232 18.35 -5.20 0.57
CA TRP A 232 19.57 -5.79 0.01
C TRP A 232 20.82 -5.04 0.47
N SER A 233 20.76 -3.73 0.58
CA SER A 233 21.86 -2.90 1.06
C SER A 233 22.22 -3.24 2.51
N PHE A 234 21.24 -3.44 3.39
CA PHE A 234 21.48 -3.89 4.77
C PHE A 234 22.05 -5.30 4.85
N LEU A 235 21.58 -6.25 4.03
CA LEU A 235 22.08 -7.62 4.02
C LEU A 235 23.52 -7.67 3.48
N VAL A 236 23.85 -6.91 2.45
CA VAL A 236 25.21 -6.81 1.91
C VAL A 236 26.14 -6.16 2.94
N MET A 237 25.73 -5.05 3.57
CA MET A 237 26.51 -4.41 4.64
C MET A 237 26.72 -5.33 5.83
N ALA A 238 25.69 -6.04 6.28
CA ALA A 238 25.80 -7.03 7.36
C ALA A 238 26.74 -8.19 6.98
N GLY A 239 26.65 -8.68 5.75
CA GLY A 239 27.54 -9.72 5.22
C GLY A 239 29.00 -9.28 5.18
N VAL A 240 29.28 -8.07 4.70
CA VAL A 240 30.63 -7.48 4.68
C VAL A 240 31.17 -7.32 6.10
N LEU A 241 30.34 -6.86 7.04
CA LEU A 241 30.74 -6.71 8.45
C LEU A 241 31.12 -8.05 9.08
N VAL A 242 30.34 -9.11 8.84
CA VAL A 242 30.62 -10.47 9.33
C VAL A 242 31.94 -11.01 8.76
N ILE A 243 32.18 -10.79 7.47
CA ILE A 243 33.44 -11.19 6.81
C ILE A 243 34.63 -10.46 7.43
N LEU A 244 34.52 -9.13 7.64
CA LEU A 244 35.61 -8.34 8.25
C LEU A 244 35.90 -8.77 9.69
N LEU A 245 34.86 -9.05 10.47
CA LEU A 245 35.00 -9.58 11.83
C LEU A 245 35.66 -10.98 11.83
N GLY A 246 35.28 -11.84 10.89
CA GLY A 246 35.88 -13.18 10.72
C GLY A 246 37.37 -13.10 10.36
N VAL A 247 37.73 -12.25 9.41
CA VAL A 247 39.12 -12.03 9.01
C VAL A 247 39.93 -11.44 10.17
N GLY A 248 39.36 -10.45 10.89
CA GLY A 248 40.01 -9.86 12.08
C GLY A 248 40.27 -10.89 13.17
N LEU A 249 39.31 -11.78 13.45
CA LEU A 249 39.46 -12.87 14.43
C LEU A 249 40.51 -13.88 14.00
N LEU A 250 40.51 -14.29 12.74
CA LEU A 250 41.54 -15.21 12.20
C LEU A 250 42.92 -14.61 12.28
N TRP A 251 43.08 -13.33 11.97
CA TRP A 251 44.33 -12.61 12.07
C TRP A 251 44.82 -12.51 13.52
N ALA A 252 43.93 -12.20 14.47
CA ALA A 252 44.22 -12.15 15.90
C ALA A 252 44.64 -13.52 16.44
N LEU A 253 43.99 -14.61 16.02
CA LEU A 253 44.36 -15.98 16.39
C LEU A 253 45.70 -16.39 15.78
N ALA A 254 45.98 -16.03 14.52
CA ALA A 254 47.26 -16.28 13.87
C ALA A 254 48.40 -15.52 14.55
N ARG A 255 48.16 -14.29 15.00
CA ARG A 255 49.12 -13.49 15.74
C ARG A 255 49.44 -14.11 17.12
N ARG A 256 48.42 -14.53 17.86
CA ARG A 256 48.60 -15.23 19.14
C ARG A 256 49.40 -16.54 19.02
N ARG A 257 49.26 -17.28 17.90
CA ARG A 257 50.03 -18.51 17.64
C ARG A 257 51.50 -18.22 17.34
N ARG A 258 51.84 -17.05 16.74
CA ARG A 258 53.21 -16.63 16.50
C ARG A 258 53.92 -16.20 17.77
N ASP A 259 53.19 -15.56 18.69
CA ASP A 259 53.71 -15.10 19.98
C ASP A 259 53.88 -16.24 21.00
N ALA A 260 53.38 -17.46 20.71
CA ALA A 260 53.42 -18.64 21.59
C ALA A 260 54.51 -19.64 21.21
N SER A 261 55.51 -19.29 20.36
CA SER A 261 56.69 -20.15 20.13
C SER A 261 57.64 -19.99 21.31
N PRO A 262 57.89 -21.03 22.14
CA PRO A 262 58.87 -20.95 23.19
C PRO A 262 60.26 -20.97 22.61
N ASP A 263 61.11 -20.00 23.02
CA ASP A 263 62.53 -19.99 22.82
C ASP A 263 63.13 -21.28 23.36
N HIS A 264 63.57 -22.15 22.49
CA HIS A 264 64.40 -23.30 22.84
C HIS A 264 65.85 -22.78 22.93
N GLU A 265 66.26 -22.48 24.15
CA GLU A 265 67.66 -22.22 24.49
C GLU A 265 68.39 -23.57 24.55
N PRO A 266 69.49 -23.78 23.77
CA PRO A 266 70.32 -24.99 23.94
C PRO A 266 71.24 -24.82 25.10
N SER A 267 71.04 -25.55 26.20
CA SER A 267 72.02 -25.66 27.28
C SER A 267 73.19 -26.48 26.85
N VAL A 268 74.36 -25.84 26.76
CA VAL A 268 75.67 -26.48 26.55
C VAL A 268 76.27 -26.73 27.93
N ASP A 269 76.08 -27.95 28.50
CA ASP A 269 76.89 -28.44 29.62
C ASP A 269 78.17 -29.09 29.13
N GLY A 270 79.24 -28.34 29.22
CA GLY A 270 80.61 -28.83 29.00
C GLY A 270 81.26 -29.27 30.33
N GLN A 271 81.22 -30.53 30.61
CA GLN A 271 82.04 -31.10 31.69
C GLN A 271 83.42 -31.54 31.13
N LEU A 272 84.39 -30.77 31.50
CA LEU A 272 85.85 -31.14 31.39
C LEU A 272 86.18 -32.01 32.59
N VAL A 273 86.52 -33.30 32.40
CA VAL A 273 87.14 -34.13 33.37
C VAL A 273 88.60 -34.30 32.94
N ALA A 274 89.51 -33.69 33.71
CA ALA A 274 90.95 -33.95 33.64
C ALA A 274 91.26 -35.20 34.50
N ALA A 275 91.91 -36.21 33.89
CA ALA A 275 92.56 -37.29 34.62
C ALA A 275 94.04 -37.22 34.41
N ALA A 276 94.76 -37.06 35.49
CA ALA A 276 96.18 -37.24 35.59
C ALA A 276 96.53 -38.66 35.99
N ARG A 277 97.54 -39.20 35.33
CA ARG A 277 98.37 -40.41 35.49
C ARG A 277 97.92 -41.61 34.71
#